data_9044b1c1deae7f340b34c1ac3cfc3157
#
_entry.id   9044b1c1deae7f340b34c1ac3cfc3157
#
_cell.length_a   1.000
_cell.length_b   1.000
_cell.length_c   1.000
_cell.angle_alpha   90.00
_cell.angle_beta   90.00
_cell.angle_gamma   90.00
#
_symmetry.space_group_name_H-M   'P 1'
#
loop_
_entity.id
_entity.type
_entity.pdbx_description
1 polymer ?
#
loop_
_entity_poly.entity_id
_entity_poly.type
_entity_poly.pdbx_seq_one_letter_code
_entity_poly.pdbx_strand_id
1 'polypeptide(L)'
;MDEIGVGLIGYGLGGRAFHAPYVRITPGMALRAVVSRDPAKVHADLPGMRVVPDVATLLTEPDIDLVIVSSPDELHAEHALAAIRAGKHVLIDKPFATTLADARAIAAEGEAEGVIVTAFQNRRWDADFRTLQGLIADRTLGEIVELESRFDRWRPVPAEIWKEARPGGIWLDLGPHLVDQALQLFGRPIGVTADIATLRKGAPAPDYFQAVLRYPALRVTLHASKLAAANTLRFKVHGTGGSWVKHGIDPQEAATVAGKVPGEGAWGVDPVDGMLTRADGSSVSVPNVAGDYRLFWQALAAAVQGKGVNPVPATDAIAVMEVLDAGLRSAESHTEVKISQAG
;
A
#
# COMPACT_ATOMS: atom_id res chain seq x y z
N MET A 1 -19.55 4.28 20.10
CA MET A 1 -19.50 2.94 19.54
C MET A 1 -18.49 2.15 20.37
N ASP A 2 -18.92 1.09 21.06
CA ASP A 2 -18.04 0.38 22.00
C ASP A 2 -17.12 -0.60 21.25
N GLU A 3 -17.58 -1.23 20.19
CA GLU A 3 -16.81 -2.14 19.34
C GLU A 3 -17.25 -1.99 17.88
N ILE A 4 -16.29 -1.91 16.96
CA ILE A 4 -16.52 -1.78 15.52
C ILE A 4 -16.73 -3.16 14.93
N GLY A 5 -17.93 -3.43 14.41
CA GLY A 5 -18.22 -4.64 13.66
C GLY A 5 -17.63 -4.57 12.25
N VAL A 6 -16.80 -5.55 11.89
CA VAL A 6 -16.10 -5.56 10.60
C VAL A 6 -16.63 -6.67 9.70
N GLY A 7 -17.02 -6.31 8.49
CA GLY A 7 -17.32 -7.22 7.38
C GLY A 7 -16.16 -7.29 6.40
N LEU A 8 -15.77 -8.48 5.98
CA LEU A 8 -14.67 -8.68 5.02
C LEU A 8 -15.20 -9.25 3.71
N ILE A 9 -15.02 -8.51 2.61
CA ILE A 9 -15.34 -8.98 1.26
C ILE A 9 -14.08 -9.58 0.62
N GLY A 10 -14.10 -10.91 0.45
CA GLY A 10 -13.01 -11.67 -0.14
C GLY A 10 -12.04 -12.27 0.89
N TYR A 11 -11.79 -13.57 0.77
CA TYR A 11 -10.88 -14.35 1.63
C TYR A 11 -9.73 -14.95 0.82
N GLY A 12 -9.15 -14.11 -0.07
CA GLY A 12 -7.91 -14.37 -0.78
C GLY A 12 -6.68 -14.16 0.12
N LEU A 13 -5.50 -13.96 -0.49
CA LEU A 13 -4.28 -13.67 0.28
C LEU A 13 -4.43 -12.38 1.10
N GLY A 14 -5.02 -11.31 0.52
CA GLY A 14 -5.26 -10.05 1.21
C GLY A 14 -6.12 -10.25 2.46
N GLY A 15 -7.34 -10.72 2.28
CA GLY A 15 -8.28 -10.95 3.39
C GLY A 15 -7.74 -11.86 4.46
N ARG A 16 -7.10 -12.98 4.07
CA ARG A 16 -6.59 -14.00 4.99
C ARG A 16 -5.35 -13.54 5.77
N ALA A 17 -4.39 -12.89 5.11
CA ALA A 17 -3.10 -12.58 5.72
C ALA A 17 -3.02 -11.13 6.23
N PHE A 18 -3.58 -10.15 5.50
CA PHE A 18 -3.37 -8.73 5.79
C PHE A 18 -4.55 -8.04 6.49
N HIS A 19 -5.76 -8.65 6.48
CA HIS A 19 -6.93 -8.05 7.09
C HIS A 19 -7.43 -8.83 8.31
N ALA A 20 -7.90 -10.06 8.15
CA ALA A 20 -8.51 -10.82 9.23
C ALA A 20 -7.64 -10.95 10.50
N PRO A 21 -6.33 -11.26 10.44
CA PRO A 21 -5.50 -11.36 11.63
C PRO A 21 -5.36 -10.03 12.38
N TYR A 22 -5.23 -8.91 11.65
CA TYR A 22 -5.07 -7.60 12.26
C TYR A 22 -6.37 -7.07 12.86
N VAL A 23 -7.51 -7.25 12.20
CA VAL A 23 -8.82 -6.90 12.78
C VAL A 23 -9.03 -7.61 14.11
N ARG A 24 -8.71 -8.91 14.19
CA ARG A 24 -8.92 -9.75 15.39
C ARG A 24 -8.06 -9.38 16.58
N ILE A 25 -6.91 -8.74 16.36
CA ILE A 25 -6.00 -8.32 17.44
C ILE A 25 -6.10 -6.82 17.75
N THR A 26 -6.84 -6.05 16.95
CA THR A 26 -6.98 -4.61 17.15
C THR A 26 -8.05 -4.33 18.19
N PRO A 27 -7.71 -3.70 19.33
CA PRO A 27 -8.70 -3.37 20.35
C PRO A 27 -9.84 -2.51 19.78
N GLY A 28 -11.08 -2.88 20.11
CA GLY A 28 -12.26 -2.17 19.64
C GLY A 28 -12.71 -2.52 18.23
N MET A 29 -12.15 -3.56 17.61
CA MET A 29 -12.63 -4.15 16.35
C MET A 29 -13.00 -5.62 16.53
N ALA A 30 -14.05 -6.07 15.84
CA ALA A 30 -14.44 -7.47 15.79
C ALA A 30 -14.82 -7.89 14.37
N LEU A 31 -14.13 -8.90 13.82
CA LEU A 31 -14.52 -9.51 12.55
C LEU A 31 -15.84 -10.28 12.76
N ARG A 32 -16.93 -9.82 12.13
CA ARG A 32 -18.29 -10.34 12.29
C ARG A 32 -18.69 -11.30 11.20
N ALA A 33 -18.35 -10.98 9.94
CA ALA A 33 -18.71 -11.80 8.80
C ALA A 33 -17.69 -11.70 7.67
N VAL A 34 -17.65 -12.74 6.84
CA VAL A 34 -16.79 -12.81 5.65
C VAL A 34 -17.64 -13.19 4.44
N VAL A 35 -17.54 -12.43 3.35
CA VAL A 35 -18.08 -12.82 2.05
C VAL A 35 -17.11 -13.77 1.38
N SER A 36 -17.51 -15.01 1.18
CA SER A 36 -16.71 -16.02 0.49
C SER A 36 -17.56 -17.07 -0.20
N ARG A 37 -17.16 -17.46 -1.41
CA ARG A 37 -17.76 -18.60 -2.12
C ARG A 37 -17.26 -19.95 -1.60
N ASP A 38 -16.25 -19.94 -0.74
CA ASP A 38 -15.65 -21.12 -0.14
C ASP A 38 -15.64 -21.00 1.40
N PRO A 39 -16.75 -21.36 2.06
CA PRO A 39 -16.83 -21.35 3.53
C PRO A 39 -15.80 -22.26 4.20
N ALA A 40 -15.46 -23.39 3.58
CA ALA A 40 -14.51 -24.34 4.17
C ALA A 40 -13.12 -23.71 4.31
N LYS A 41 -12.70 -22.92 3.32
CA LYS A 41 -11.44 -22.17 3.37
C LYS A 41 -11.43 -21.13 4.51
N VAL A 42 -12.56 -20.46 4.73
CA VAL A 42 -12.67 -19.49 5.84
C VAL A 42 -12.62 -20.21 7.18
N HIS A 43 -13.39 -21.28 7.34
CA HIS A 43 -13.48 -22.03 8.60
C HIS A 43 -12.18 -22.77 8.98
N ALA A 44 -11.32 -23.06 7.99
CA ALA A 44 -10.00 -23.65 8.26
C ALA A 44 -9.10 -22.71 9.10
N ASP A 45 -9.18 -21.42 8.86
CA ASP A 45 -8.40 -20.40 9.58
C ASP A 45 -9.21 -19.71 10.70
N LEU A 46 -10.53 -19.61 10.52
CA LEU A 46 -11.49 -18.91 11.39
C LEU A 46 -12.68 -19.82 11.76
N PRO A 47 -12.49 -20.82 12.64
CA PRO A 47 -13.57 -21.73 13.04
C PRO A 47 -14.78 -20.97 13.59
N GLY A 48 -15.99 -21.29 13.09
CA GLY A 48 -17.23 -20.67 13.52
C GLY A 48 -17.51 -19.27 12.99
N MET A 49 -16.65 -18.72 12.12
CA MET A 49 -16.88 -17.43 11.48
C MET A 49 -18.17 -17.45 10.63
N ARG A 50 -19.00 -16.40 10.76
CA ARG A 50 -20.15 -16.21 9.87
C ARG A 50 -19.65 -15.95 8.45
N VAL A 51 -20.02 -16.84 7.52
CA VAL A 51 -19.73 -16.69 6.09
C VAL A 51 -21.03 -16.42 5.37
N VAL A 52 -21.08 -15.32 4.63
CA VAL A 52 -22.24 -14.91 3.83
C VAL A 52 -21.95 -15.08 2.34
N PRO A 53 -22.99 -15.37 1.52
CA PRO A 53 -22.80 -15.74 0.12
C PRO A 53 -22.35 -14.57 -0.77
N ASP A 54 -22.79 -13.36 -0.46
CA ASP A 54 -22.60 -12.18 -1.29
C ASP A 54 -22.54 -10.87 -0.50
N VAL A 55 -22.17 -9.81 -1.20
CA VAL A 55 -22.00 -8.47 -0.62
C VAL A 55 -23.34 -7.89 -0.17
N ALA A 56 -24.43 -8.11 -0.91
CA ALA A 56 -25.75 -7.59 -0.56
C ALA A 56 -26.20 -8.11 0.80
N THR A 57 -26.01 -9.40 1.05
CA THR A 57 -26.29 -10.02 2.35
C THR A 57 -25.42 -9.39 3.46
N LEU A 58 -24.11 -9.20 3.22
CA LEU A 58 -23.22 -8.57 4.21
C LEU A 58 -23.71 -7.17 4.60
N LEU A 59 -24.13 -6.37 3.62
CA LEU A 59 -24.50 -4.97 3.83
C LEU A 59 -25.81 -4.80 4.59
N THR A 60 -26.67 -5.83 4.66
CA THR A 60 -27.90 -5.80 5.48
C THR A 60 -27.68 -6.16 6.95
N GLU A 61 -26.47 -6.61 7.30
CA GLU A 61 -26.15 -6.98 8.67
C GLU A 61 -26.03 -5.74 9.56
N PRO A 62 -26.84 -5.66 10.64
CA PRO A 62 -26.89 -4.46 11.48
C PRO A 62 -25.66 -4.31 12.38
N ASP A 63 -24.89 -5.39 12.61
CA ASP A 63 -23.70 -5.43 13.44
C ASP A 63 -22.40 -5.20 12.64
N ILE A 64 -22.50 -4.70 11.40
CA ILE A 64 -21.35 -4.29 10.58
C ILE A 64 -21.32 -2.76 10.49
N ASP A 65 -20.20 -2.16 10.90
CA ASP A 65 -19.93 -0.72 10.85
C ASP A 65 -18.90 -0.39 9.77
N LEU A 66 -17.90 -1.28 9.58
CA LEU A 66 -16.79 -1.12 8.64
C LEU A 66 -16.73 -2.30 7.69
N VAL A 67 -16.65 -2.03 6.39
CA VAL A 67 -16.48 -3.04 5.35
C VAL A 67 -15.07 -2.98 4.78
N ILE A 68 -14.38 -4.11 4.75
CA ILE A 68 -13.09 -4.26 4.09
C ILE A 68 -13.32 -4.87 2.71
N VAL A 69 -12.90 -4.15 1.67
CA VAL A 69 -12.97 -4.60 0.28
C VAL A 69 -11.61 -5.19 -0.12
N SER A 70 -11.52 -6.52 -0.14
CA SER A 70 -10.34 -7.31 -0.57
C SER A 70 -10.74 -8.33 -1.64
N SER A 71 -11.68 -7.93 -2.49
CA SER A 71 -12.14 -8.65 -3.69
C SER A 71 -11.12 -8.53 -4.83
N PRO A 72 -11.34 -9.15 -6.01
CA PRO A 72 -10.59 -8.83 -7.22
C PRO A 72 -10.66 -7.33 -7.55
N ASP A 73 -9.57 -6.79 -8.09
CA ASP A 73 -9.35 -5.35 -8.29
C ASP A 73 -10.49 -4.66 -9.06
N GLU A 74 -11.01 -5.33 -10.08
CA GLU A 74 -12.10 -4.86 -10.93
C GLU A 74 -13.44 -4.67 -10.19
N LEU A 75 -13.59 -5.29 -9.02
CA LEU A 75 -14.78 -5.20 -8.18
C LEU A 75 -14.64 -4.21 -7.02
N HIS A 76 -13.47 -3.59 -6.84
CA HIS A 76 -13.23 -2.69 -5.72
C HIS A 76 -14.21 -1.52 -5.71
N ALA A 77 -14.39 -0.86 -6.85
CA ALA A 77 -15.27 0.31 -6.96
C ALA A 77 -16.74 -0.06 -6.71
N GLU A 78 -17.24 -1.14 -7.32
CA GLU A 78 -18.61 -1.62 -7.13
C GLU A 78 -18.90 -1.91 -5.66
N HIS A 79 -18.05 -2.72 -5.02
CA HIS A 79 -18.23 -3.12 -3.63
C HIS A 79 -18.07 -1.96 -2.66
N ALA A 80 -17.13 -1.06 -2.90
CA ALA A 80 -16.93 0.12 -2.08
C ALA A 80 -18.14 1.07 -2.14
N LEU A 81 -18.62 1.39 -3.35
CA LEU A 81 -19.81 2.25 -3.53
C LEU A 81 -21.05 1.62 -2.91
N ALA A 82 -21.24 0.31 -3.05
CA ALA A 82 -22.35 -0.39 -2.42
C ALA A 82 -22.31 -0.28 -0.88
N ALA A 83 -21.13 -0.45 -0.29
CA ALA A 83 -20.93 -0.33 1.15
C ALA A 83 -21.15 1.10 1.66
N ILE A 84 -20.62 2.11 0.94
CA ILE A 84 -20.81 3.53 1.25
C ILE A 84 -22.29 3.89 1.26
N ARG A 85 -23.05 3.51 0.20
CA ARG A 85 -24.51 3.74 0.10
C ARG A 85 -25.34 3.02 1.17
N ALA A 86 -24.78 1.96 1.73
CA ALA A 86 -25.36 1.29 2.90
C ALA A 86 -24.98 1.96 4.24
N GLY A 87 -24.33 3.15 4.21
CA GLY A 87 -23.91 3.89 5.38
C GLY A 87 -22.74 3.27 6.14
N LYS A 88 -21.95 2.38 5.50
CA LYS A 88 -20.82 1.72 6.15
C LYS A 88 -19.51 2.46 5.86
N HIS A 89 -18.63 2.55 6.88
CA HIS A 89 -17.25 2.92 6.65
C HIS A 89 -16.56 1.89 5.77
N VAL A 90 -15.54 2.29 4.97
CA VAL A 90 -14.92 1.39 3.99
C VAL A 90 -13.39 1.48 4.05
N LEU A 91 -12.76 0.31 4.10
CA LEU A 91 -11.35 0.11 3.83
C LEU A 91 -11.21 -0.63 2.49
N ILE A 92 -10.47 -0.07 1.56
CA ILE A 92 -10.26 -0.65 0.23
C ILE A 92 -8.80 -1.12 0.11
N ASP A 93 -8.62 -2.39 -0.27
CA ASP A 93 -7.30 -2.95 -0.58
C ASP A 93 -6.67 -2.25 -1.81
N LYS A 94 -5.39 -2.44 -2.04
CA LYS A 94 -4.71 -1.89 -3.21
C LYS A 94 -4.87 -2.81 -4.45
N PRO A 95 -5.00 -2.22 -5.65
CA PRO A 95 -5.16 -0.80 -5.92
C PRO A 95 -6.50 -0.29 -5.41
N PHE A 96 -6.55 0.96 -4.98
CA PHE A 96 -7.78 1.57 -4.46
C PHE A 96 -8.96 1.48 -5.43
N ALA A 97 -8.67 1.67 -6.72
CA ALA A 97 -9.58 1.44 -7.84
C ALA A 97 -8.76 1.10 -9.09
N THR A 98 -9.41 0.64 -10.16
CA THR A 98 -8.76 0.35 -11.44
C THR A 98 -8.65 1.59 -12.33
N THR A 99 -9.47 2.61 -12.10
CA THR A 99 -9.43 3.90 -12.82
C THR A 99 -9.44 5.09 -11.87
N LEU A 100 -8.90 6.22 -12.35
CA LEU A 100 -8.94 7.47 -11.59
C LEU A 100 -10.39 8.00 -11.44
N ALA A 101 -11.26 7.74 -12.43
CA ALA A 101 -12.68 8.11 -12.36
C ALA A 101 -13.39 7.38 -11.23
N ASP A 102 -13.17 6.07 -11.09
CA ASP A 102 -13.74 5.29 -9.99
C ASP A 102 -13.21 5.75 -8.63
N ALA A 103 -11.91 6.02 -8.52
CA ALA A 103 -11.33 6.53 -7.29
C ALA A 103 -11.97 7.85 -6.83
N ARG A 104 -12.22 8.78 -7.77
CA ARG A 104 -12.92 10.03 -7.50
C ARG A 104 -14.39 9.83 -7.14
N ALA A 105 -15.07 8.90 -7.80
CA ALA A 105 -16.47 8.57 -7.50
C ALA A 105 -16.60 7.99 -6.08
N ILE A 106 -15.72 7.07 -5.69
CA ILE A 106 -15.68 6.51 -4.33
C ILE A 106 -15.48 7.60 -3.28
N ALA A 107 -14.52 8.50 -3.50
CA ALA A 107 -14.24 9.59 -2.57
C ALA A 107 -15.41 10.55 -2.42
N ALA A 108 -16.03 10.97 -3.54
CA ALA A 108 -17.17 11.88 -3.54
C ALA A 108 -18.41 11.27 -2.85
N GLU A 109 -18.68 10.00 -3.10
CA GLU A 109 -19.79 9.28 -2.44
C GLU A 109 -19.54 9.14 -0.94
N GLY A 110 -18.28 8.83 -0.53
CA GLY A 110 -17.91 8.75 0.89
C GLY A 110 -18.08 10.08 1.62
N GLU A 111 -17.74 11.19 0.98
CA GLU A 111 -17.96 12.54 1.51
C GLU A 111 -19.44 12.86 1.63
N ALA A 112 -20.25 12.54 0.59
CA ALA A 112 -21.70 12.79 0.56
C ALA A 112 -22.44 12.01 1.65
N GLU A 113 -22.06 10.75 1.89
CA GLU A 113 -22.67 9.89 2.91
C GLU A 113 -22.05 10.09 4.31
N GLY A 114 -21.01 10.92 4.45
CA GLY A 114 -20.36 11.20 5.74
C GLY A 114 -19.65 9.98 6.34
N VAL A 115 -19.23 9.02 5.54
CA VAL A 115 -18.53 7.82 6.00
C VAL A 115 -17.02 7.90 5.74
N ILE A 116 -16.26 7.19 6.56
CA ILE A 116 -14.81 7.08 6.38
C ILE A 116 -14.54 6.14 5.21
N VAL A 117 -13.78 6.64 4.22
CA VAL A 117 -13.20 5.85 3.14
C VAL A 117 -11.68 5.90 3.27
N THR A 118 -11.05 4.74 3.44
CA THR A 118 -9.61 4.63 3.63
C THR A 118 -8.99 3.63 2.66
N ALA A 119 -7.75 3.87 2.22
CA ALA A 119 -6.99 2.95 1.40
C ALA A 119 -6.01 2.11 2.24
N PHE A 120 -5.76 0.87 1.84
CA PHE A 120 -4.80 0.01 2.54
C PHE A 120 -3.37 0.25 2.06
N GLN A 121 -2.74 1.34 2.53
CA GLN A 121 -1.32 1.65 2.28
C GLN A 121 -0.47 1.31 3.50
N ASN A 122 -0.47 0.03 3.88
CA ASN A 122 0.20 -0.48 5.07
C ASN A 122 1.72 -0.24 5.08
N ARG A 123 2.36 -0.07 3.91
CA ARG A 123 3.80 0.14 3.82
C ARG A 123 4.28 1.52 4.29
N ARG A 124 3.38 2.42 4.69
CA ARG A 124 3.72 3.61 5.50
C ARG A 124 4.33 3.23 6.86
N TRP A 125 4.07 1.99 7.32
CA TRP A 125 4.56 1.45 8.59
C TRP A 125 5.64 0.38 8.41
N ASP A 126 6.29 0.31 7.24
CA ASP A 126 7.52 -0.47 7.03
C ASP A 126 8.67 0.12 7.86
N ALA A 127 9.53 -0.72 8.41
CA ALA A 127 10.68 -0.33 9.24
C ALA A 127 11.64 0.60 8.49
N ASP A 128 11.96 0.26 7.25
CA ASP A 128 12.84 1.02 6.38
C ASP A 128 12.28 2.41 6.06
N PHE A 129 10.98 2.51 5.79
CA PHE A 129 10.31 3.77 5.50
C PHE A 129 10.20 4.68 6.74
N ARG A 130 9.83 4.12 7.89
CA ARG A 130 9.78 4.86 9.16
C ARG A 130 11.15 5.40 9.55
N THR A 131 12.22 4.62 9.32
CA THR A 131 13.60 5.06 9.55
C THR A 131 13.95 6.23 8.64
N LEU A 132 13.62 6.14 7.34
CA LEU A 132 13.83 7.23 6.39
C LEU A 132 13.06 8.50 6.77
N GLN A 133 11.79 8.37 7.20
CA GLN A 133 10.99 9.50 7.69
C GLN A 133 11.67 10.20 8.86
N GLY A 134 12.23 9.44 9.83
CA GLY A 134 12.99 9.99 10.95
C GLY A 134 14.22 10.76 10.49
N LEU A 135 15.05 10.18 9.62
CA LEU A 135 16.26 10.82 9.09
C LEU A 135 15.98 12.13 8.34
N ILE A 136 14.84 12.20 7.63
CA ILE A 136 14.40 13.42 6.93
C ILE A 136 13.88 14.46 7.95
N ALA A 137 13.05 14.04 8.91
CA ALA A 137 12.48 14.92 9.92
C ALA A 137 13.56 15.57 10.80
N ASP A 138 14.59 14.79 11.16
CA ASP A 138 15.74 15.23 11.95
C ASP A 138 16.78 16.03 11.13
N ARG A 139 16.51 16.23 9.84
CA ARG A 139 17.42 16.89 8.88
C ARG A 139 18.85 16.28 8.84
N THR A 140 18.98 15.02 9.22
CA THR A 140 20.26 14.29 9.20
C THR A 140 20.91 14.27 7.83
N LEU A 141 20.07 14.22 6.77
CA LEU A 141 20.52 14.24 5.38
C LEU A 141 20.56 15.64 4.76
N GLY A 142 20.15 16.69 5.49
CA GLY A 142 19.99 18.04 4.97
C GLY A 142 18.82 18.14 3.98
N GLU A 143 18.95 19.00 2.94
CA GLU A 143 17.96 19.09 1.87
C GLU A 143 18.11 17.88 0.93
N ILE A 144 17.06 17.12 0.73
CA ILE A 144 17.06 15.94 -0.14
C ILE A 144 17.06 16.38 -1.61
N VAL A 145 17.99 15.87 -2.39
CA VAL A 145 18.15 16.19 -3.82
C VAL A 145 17.86 14.98 -4.73
N GLU A 146 18.04 13.76 -4.20
CA GLU A 146 17.77 12.52 -4.93
C GLU A 146 17.27 11.44 -3.98
N LEU A 147 16.24 10.71 -4.41
CA LEU A 147 15.78 9.48 -3.78
C LEU A 147 15.59 8.42 -4.84
N GLU A 148 16.12 7.23 -4.61
CA GLU A 148 15.82 6.01 -5.35
C GLU A 148 15.14 5.02 -4.42
N SER A 149 13.95 4.53 -4.81
CA SER A 149 13.17 3.52 -4.07
C SER A 149 12.90 2.31 -4.96
N ARG A 150 13.22 1.12 -4.49
CA ARG A 150 13.14 -0.11 -5.27
C ARG A 150 12.39 -1.22 -4.57
N PHE A 151 11.58 -1.96 -5.37
CA PHE A 151 10.98 -3.25 -4.99
C PHE A 151 11.30 -4.31 -6.04
N ASP A 152 12.55 -4.70 -6.10
CA ASP A 152 13.05 -5.71 -7.04
C ASP A 152 12.73 -7.14 -6.58
N ARG A 153 12.64 -8.06 -7.54
CA ARG A 153 12.39 -9.49 -7.34
C ARG A 153 13.22 -10.31 -8.32
N TRP A 154 13.53 -11.54 -7.95
CA TRP A 154 14.08 -12.53 -8.88
C TRP A 154 13.03 -13.61 -9.15
N ARG A 155 12.31 -13.45 -10.26
CA ARG A 155 11.29 -14.38 -10.75
C ARG A 155 11.40 -14.49 -12.26
N PRO A 156 12.48 -15.16 -12.79
CA PRO A 156 12.79 -15.15 -14.23
C PRO A 156 11.77 -15.88 -15.08
N VAL A 157 11.02 -16.83 -14.48
CA VAL A 157 9.95 -17.56 -15.18
C VAL A 157 8.60 -17.06 -14.69
N PRO A 158 7.72 -16.60 -15.60
CA PRO A 158 6.35 -16.24 -15.24
C PRO A 158 5.61 -17.43 -14.64
N ALA A 159 4.89 -17.22 -13.54
CA ALA A 159 4.06 -18.24 -12.94
C ALA A 159 2.69 -18.31 -13.63
N GLU A 160 2.09 -19.51 -13.70
CA GLU A 160 0.74 -19.70 -14.23
C GLU A 160 -0.34 -19.32 -13.21
N ILE A 161 -0.36 -18.03 -12.81
CA ILE A 161 -1.34 -17.49 -11.86
C ILE A 161 -1.94 -16.20 -12.41
N TRP A 162 -3.20 -15.91 -12.05
CA TRP A 162 -3.93 -14.74 -12.53
C TRP A 162 -3.19 -13.41 -12.27
N LYS A 163 -2.42 -13.31 -11.17
CA LYS A 163 -1.63 -12.11 -10.83
C LYS A 163 -0.56 -11.76 -11.85
N GLU A 164 -0.05 -12.74 -12.61
CA GLU A 164 0.92 -12.47 -13.68
C GLU A 164 0.29 -11.75 -14.88
N ALA A 165 -1.03 -11.93 -15.10
CA ALA A 165 -1.79 -11.30 -16.18
C ALA A 165 -2.56 -10.04 -15.73
N ARG A 166 -2.32 -9.55 -14.50
CA ARG A 166 -2.98 -8.35 -13.98
C ARG A 166 -2.75 -7.16 -14.92
N PRO A 167 -3.79 -6.40 -15.30
CA PRO A 167 -3.63 -5.18 -16.08
C PRO A 167 -2.61 -4.22 -15.44
N GLY A 168 -1.76 -3.59 -16.27
CA GLY A 168 -0.67 -2.72 -15.80
C GLY A 168 0.50 -3.44 -15.10
N GLY A 169 0.41 -4.77 -14.93
CA GLY A 169 1.49 -5.62 -14.42
C GLY A 169 2.10 -5.13 -13.11
N ILE A 170 3.44 -5.14 -13.05
CA ILE A 170 4.20 -4.74 -11.84
C ILE A 170 4.01 -3.24 -11.49
N TRP A 171 3.68 -2.37 -12.47
CA TRP A 171 3.44 -0.96 -12.21
C TRP A 171 2.22 -0.74 -11.31
N LEU A 172 1.10 -1.41 -11.61
CA LEU A 172 -0.11 -1.33 -10.78
C LEU A 172 -0.10 -2.29 -9.58
N ASP A 173 0.88 -3.21 -9.50
CA ASP A 173 1.07 -4.08 -8.33
C ASP A 173 1.96 -3.43 -7.25
N LEU A 174 3.15 -2.95 -7.61
CA LEU A 174 4.14 -2.38 -6.68
C LEU A 174 4.22 -0.85 -6.73
N GLY A 175 3.90 -0.25 -7.85
CA GLY A 175 3.88 1.22 -8.02
C GLY A 175 3.04 1.96 -6.97
N PRO A 176 1.82 1.49 -6.60
CA PRO A 176 1.03 2.16 -5.56
C PRO A 176 1.77 2.37 -4.26
N HIS A 177 2.58 1.41 -3.82
CA HIS A 177 3.35 1.51 -2.58
C HIS A 177 4.52 2.51 -2.71
N LEU A 178 5.27 2.46 -3.82
CA LEU A 178 6.41 3.34 -4.02
C LEU A 178 5.96 4.79 -4.24
N VAL A 179 4.89 4.98 -4.99
CA VAL A 179 4.29 6.31 -5.22
C VAL A 179 3.75 6.87 -3.91
N ASP A 180 2.98 6.10 -3.14
CA ASP A 180 2.45 6.53 -1.86
C ASP A 180 3.56 7.00 -0.91
N GLN A 181 4.62 6.22 -0.76
CA GLN A 181 5.77 6.58 0.06
C GLN A 181 6.45 7.88 -0.41
N ALA A 182 6.60 8.07 -1.73
CA ALA A 182 7.17 9.30 -2.28
C ALA A 182 6.28 10.52 -2.00
N LEU A 183 4.95 10.37 -2.16
CA LEU A 183 3.98 11.43 -1.86
C LEU A 183 3.94 11.78 -0.38
N GLN A 184 4.10 10.80 0.52
CA GLN A 184 4.19 11.03 1.95
C GLN A 184 5.43 11.83 2.36
N LEU A 185 6.56 11.64 1.65
CA LEU A 185 7.80 12.34 1.97
C LEU A 185 7.87 13.74 1.35
N PHE A 186 7.37 13.91 0.13
CA PHE A 186 7.67 15.10 -0.68
C PHE A 186 6.43 15.77 -1.30
N GLY A 187 5.24 15.24 -1.04
CA GLY A 187 4.00 15.74 -1.64
C GLY A 187 3.92 15.45 -3.16
N ARG A 188 3.13 16.23 -3.86
CA ARG A 188 2.84 16.01 -5.28
C ARG A 188 4.01 16.41 -6.18
N PRO A 189 4.46 15.56 -7.13
CA PRO A 189 5.47 15.92 -8.10
C PRO A 189 4.91 16.89 -9.16
N ILE A 190 5.80 17.60 -9.86
CA ILE A 190 5.44 18.47 -11.00
C ILE A 190 5.11 17.64 -12.24
N GLY A 191 5.78 16.50 -12.41
CA GLY A 191 5.62 15.62 -13.56
C GLY A 191 6.22 14.26 -13.33
N VAL A 192 5.86 13.34 -14.21
CA VAL A 192 6.28 11.92 -14.20
C VAL A 192 6.82 11.56 -15.57
N THR A 193 8.01 10.93 -15.60
CA THR A 193 8.51 10.21 -16.76
C THR A 193 8.63 8.73 -16.39
N ALA A 194 8.07 7.83 -17.18
CA ALA A 194 8.09 6.41 -16.88
C ALA A 194 8.44 5.55 -18.12
N ASP A 195 9.18 4.48 -17.86
CA ASP A 195 9.38 3.35 -18.76
C ASP A 195 8.76 2.11 -18.10
N ILE A 196 7.80 1.47 -18.77
CA ILE A 196 7.07 0.30 -18.29
C ILE A 196 7.14 -0.75 -19.38
N ALA A 197 7.74 -1.90 -19.07
CA ALA A 197 8.07 -2.89 -20.09
C ALA A 197 7.80 -4.33 -19.64
N THR A 198 7.61 -5.22 -20.62
CA THR A 198 7.58 -6.66 -20.44
C THR A 198 8.91 -7.23 -20.92
N LEU A 199 9.79 -7.61 -19.98
CA LEU A 199 11.16 -8.04 -20.29
C LEU A 199 11.32 -9.57 -20.23
N ARG A 200 10.50 -10.28 -19.45
CA ARG A 200 10.56 -11.74 -19.37
C ARG A 200 9.90 -12.39 -20.58
N LYS A 201 10.54 -13.38 -21.17
CA LYS A 201 9.96 -14.15 -22.27
C LYS A 201 8.66 -14.83 -21.82
N GLY A 202 7.58 -14.58 -22.56
CA GLY A 202 6.26 -15.16 -22.29
C GLY A 202 5.49 -14.57 -21.11
N ALA A 203 5.96 -13.46 -20.52
CA ALA A 203 5.18 -12.78 -19.50
C ALA A 203 3.94 -12.10 -20.14
N PRO A 204 2.75 -12.26 -19.53
CA PRO A 204 1.50 -11.75 -20.08
C PRO A 204 1.26 -10.26 -19.79
N ALA A 205 2.04 -9.65 -18.89
CA ALA A 205 1.91 -8.24 -18.50
C ALA A 205 3.28 -7.65 -18.14
N PRO A 206 3.41 -6.31 -18.04
CA PRO A 206 4.65 -5.65 -17.64
C PRO A 206 5.25 -6.19 -16.34
N ASP A 207 6.56 -6.41 -16.35
CA ASP A 207 7.32 -6.97 -15.23
C ASP A 207 8.56 -6.15 -14.86
N TYR A 208 8.65 -4.97 -15.44
CA TYR A 208 9.65 -3.94 -15.21
C TYR A 208 8.98 -2.57 -15.24
N PHE A 209 9.41 -1.68 -14.36
CA PHE A 209 9.25 -0.25 -14.53
C PHE A 209 10.39 0.54 -13.92
N GLN A 210 10.64 1.72 -14.51
CA GLN A 210 11.39 2.82 -13.91
C GLN A 210 10.60 4.10 -14.13
N ALA A 211 10.31 4.83 -13.06
CA ALA A 211 9.62 6.11 -13.12
C ALA A 211 10.42 7.17 -12.37
N VAL A 212 10.51 8.37 -12.96
CA VAL A 212 11.12 9.53 -12.32
C VAL A 212 10.03 10.54 -12.02
N LEU A 213 9.84 10.83 -10.74
CA LEU A 213 8.98 11.90 -10.26
C LEU A 213 9.82 13.18 -10.16
N ARG A 214 9.42 14.22 -10.88
CA ARG A 214 10.13 15.49 -10.90
C ARG A 214 9.51 16.50 -9.93
N TYR A 215 10.34 17.00 -9.03
CA TYR A 215 10.06 18.14 -8.15
C TYR A 215 10.97 19.32 -8.52
N PRO A 216 10.79 20.52 -7.96
CA PRO A 216 11.62 21.70 -8.33
C PRO A 216 13.12 21.43 -8.16
N ALA A 217 13.55 20.92 -6.99
CA ALA A 217 14.96 20.69 -6.64
C ALA A 217 15.28 19.22 -6.30
N LEU A 218 14.33 18.29 -6.50
CA LEU A 218 14.47 16.87 -6.14
C LEU A 218 14.11 15.97 -7.32
N ARG A 219 14.79 14.84 -7.45
CA ARG A 219 14.40 13.72 -8.33
C ARG A 219 14.14 12.48 -7.48
N VAL A 220 12.96 11.87 -7.68
CA VAL A 220 12.61 10.59 -7.05
C VAL A 220 12.49 9.53 -8.13
N THR A 221 13.35 8.53 -8.08
CA THR A 221 13.32 7.37 -8.97
C THR A 221 12.62 6.21 -8.27
N LEU A 222 11.56 5.70 -8.88
CA LEU A 222 10.83 4.52 -8.45
C LEU A 222 11.12 3.37 -9.41
N HIS A 223 11.46 2.20 -8.89
CA HIS A 223 11.86 1.08 -9.74
C HIS A 223 11.35 -0.27 -9.19
N ALA A 224 10.93 -1.14 -10.08
CA ALA A 224 10.76 -2.55 -9.79
C ALA A 224 11.04 -3.41 -11.02
N SER A 225 11.70 -4.54 -10.81
CA SER A 225 11.96 -5.54 -11.83
C SER A 225 11.75 -6.95 -11.26
N LYS A 226 11.19 -7.85 -12.08
CA LYS A 226 11.15 -9.29 -11.76
C LYS A 226 12.40 -10.06 -12.24
N LEU A 227 13.37 -9.37 -12.84
CA LEU A 227 14.64 -9.92 -13.32
C LEU A 227 15.87 -9.43 -12.57
N ALA A 228 15.71 -8.94 -11.35
CA ALA A 228 16.81 -8.45 -10.54
C ALA A 228 17.27 -9.51 -9.54
N ALA A 229 18.34 -10.25 -9.87
CA ALA A 229 18.91 -11.28 -8.99
C ALA A 229 19.61 -10.65 -7.77
N ALA A 230 20.29 -9.52 -7.94
CA ALA A 230 20.85 -8.71 -6.86
C ALA A 230 19.81 -7.67 -6.37
N ASN A 231 18.71 -8.14 -5.83
CA ASN A 231 17.50 -7.38 -5.53
C ASN A 231 17.46 -6.82 -4.09
N THR A 232 18.58 -6.42 -3.54
CA THR A 232 18.66 -6.02 -2.14
C THR A 232 18.52 -4.53 -1.89
N LEU A 233 18.79 -3.65 -2.88
CA LEU A 233 18.64 -2.22 -2.70
C LEU A 233 17.16 -1.86 -2.46
N ARG A 234 16.91 -1.16 -1.37
CA ARG A 234 15.58 -0.67 -1.02
C ARG A 234 15.47 0.84 -1.18
N PHE A 235 16.37 1.58 -0.54
CA PHE A 235 16.47 3.02 -0.64
C PHE A 235 17.93 3.46 -0.87
N LYS A 236 18.09 4.45 -1.73
CA LYS A 236 19.30 5.26 -1.83
C LYS A 236 18.86 6.72 -1.83
N VAL A 237 19.35 7.49 -0.86
CA VAL A 237 18.94 8.87 -0.64
C VAL A 237 20.17 9.74 -0.56
N HIS A 238 20.19 10.84 -1.31
CA HIS A 238 21.24 11.85 -1.28
C HIS A 238 20.64 13.19 -0.87
N GLY A 239 21.33 13.85 0.05
CA GLY A 239 21.01 15.19 0.50
C GLY A 239 22.26 16.02 0.75
N THR A 240 22.10 17.28 1.05
CA THR A 240 23.23 18.21 1.27
C THR A 240 24.06 17.90 2.53
N GLY A 241 23.49 17.14 3.48
CA GLY A 241 24.17 16.72 4.73
C GLY A 241 24.76 15.33 4.68
N GLY A 242 24.44 14.53 3.66
CA GLY A 242 24.94 13.16 3.53
C GLY A 242 24.07 12.28 2.65
N SER A 243 24.38 10.96 2.69
CA SER A 243 23.66 9.95 1.93
C SER A 243 23.27 8.79 2.82
N TRP A 244 22.10 8.20 2.58
CA TRP A 244 21.68 7.00 3.27
C TRP A 244 21.32 5.90 2.27
N VAL A 245 21.86 4.69 2.49
CA VAL A 245 21.62 3.51 1.66
C VAL A 245 21.06 2.40 2.52
N LYS A 246 19.90 1.87 2.14
CA LYS A 246 19.22 0.77 2.82
C LYS A 246 19.06 -0.41 1.87
N HIS A 247 19.46 -1.56 2.36
CA HIS A 247 19.27 -2.84 1.67
C HIS A 247 18.23 -3.70 2.43
N GLY A 248 17.61 -4.65 1.73
CA GLY A 248 16.59 -5.53 2.29
C GLY A 248 15.21 -4.86 2.34
N ILE A 249 14.19 -5.67 2.50
CA ILE A 249 12.78 -5.25 2.56
C ILE A 249 12.26 -5.57 3.96
N ASP A 250 11.37 -4.74 4.48
CA ASP A 250 10.66 -4.95 5.75
C ASP A 250 10.15 -6.40 5.89
N PRO A 251 10.38 -7.08 7.02
CA PRO A 251 10.05 -8.48 7.20
C PRO A 251 8.57 -8.75 7.48
N GLN A 252 7.75 -7.74 7.75
CA GLN A 252 6.36 -7.93 8.21
C GLN A 252 5.50 -8.63 7.16
N GLU A 253 5.64 -8.31 5.85
CA GLU A 253 4.89 -9.01 4.80
C GLU A 253 5.19 -10.50 4.82
N ALA A 254 6.46 -10.88 4.86
CA ALA A 254 6.87 -12.29 4.87
C ALA A 254 6.36 -13.00 6.14
N ALA A 255 6.43 -12.36 7.30
CA ALA A 255 5.93 -12.88 8.56
C ALA A 255 4.40 -13.07 8.53
N THR A 256 3.68 -12.08 8.02
CA THR A 256 2.22 -12.10 7.87
C THR A 256 1.77 -13.23 6.93
N VAL A 257 2.41 -13.35 5.77
CA VAL A 257 2.11 -14.41 4.78
C VAL A 257 2.42 -15.80 5.34
N ALA A 258 3.45 -15.91 6.18
CA ALA A 258 3.79 -17.15 6.90
C ALA A 258 2.83 -17.48 8.07
N GLY A 259 1.81 -16.65 8.31
CA GLY A 259 0.80 -16.85 9.36
C GLY A 259 1.30 -16.57 10.78
N LYS A 260 2.39 -15.81 10.94
CA LYS A 260 2.82 -15.36 12.27
C LYS A 260 1.84 -14.33 12.82
N VAL A 261 1.64 -14.36 14.13
CA VAL A 261 0.74 -13.41 14.81
C VAL A 261 1.37 -12.04 14.86
N PRO A 262 0.68 -10.99 14.35
CA PRO A 262 1.23 -9.65 14.35
C PRO A 262 1.49 -9.14 15.79
N GLY A 263 2.71 -8.69 16.03
CA GLY A 263 3.14 -8.15 17.33
C GLY A 263 3.78 -9.14 18.27
N GLU A 264 3.87 -10.42 17.93
CA GLU A 264 4.58 -11.40 18.75
C GLU A 264 6.08 -11.45 18.43
N GLY A 265 6.89 -11.65 19.47
CA GLY A 265 8.34 -11.79 19.35
C GLY A 265 9.01 -10.53 18.79
N ALA A 266 9.92 -10.72 17.84
CA ALA A 266 10.63 -9.62 17.15
C ALA A 266 9.82 -9.07 15.95
N TRP A 267 8.52 -8.84 16.11
CA TRP A 267 7.66 -8.32 15.04
C TRP A 267 8.16 -6.99 14.49
N GLY A 268 8.27 -6.89 13.16
CA GLY A 268 8.67 -5.66 12.47
C GLY A 268 10.13 -5.25 12.66
N VAL A 269 10.94 -6.02 13.39
CA VAL A 269 12.36 -5.75 13.52
C VAL A 269 13.07 -6.18 12.23
N ASP A 270 13.59 -5.21 11.50
CA ASP A 270 14.42 -5.44 10.32
C ASP A 270 15.90 -5.46 10.75
N PRO A 271 16.59 -6.61 10.63
CA PRO A 271 17.98 -6.74 11.10
C PRO A 271 19.02 -6.12 10.16
N VAL A 272 18.60 -5.68 8.98
CA VAL A 272 19.53 -5.09 8.00
C VAL A 272 19.53 -3.58 8.16
N ASP A 273 20.51 -3.05 8.89
CA ASP A 273 20.68 -1.61 9.09
C ASP A 273 20.90 -0.85 7.77
N GLY A 274 20.53 0.43 7.77
CA GLY A 274 20.94 1.35 6.72
C GLY A 274 22.32 1.97 7.00
N MET A 275 23.05 2.32 5.95
CA MET A 275 24.35 2.99 6.07
C MET A 275 24.21 4.49 5.78
N LEU A 276 24.52 5.31 6.76
CA LEU A 276 24.60 6.78 6.63
C LEU A 276 26.06 7.18 6.37
N THR A 277 26.33 7.84 5.25
CA THR A 277 27.61 8.48 4.94
C THR A 277 27.43 9.99 5.04
N ARG A 278 28.17 10.65 5.93
CA ARG A 278 28.12 12.10 6.13
C ARG A 278 28.95 12.87 5.11
N ALA A 279 28.78 14.18 5.07
CA ALA A 279 29.50 15.06 4.15
C ALA A 279 31.02 15.03 4.34
N ASP A 280 31.53 14.69 5.54
CA ASP A 280 32.96 14.50 5.83
C ASP A 280 33.52 13.15 5.37
N GLY A 281 32.68 12.29 4.76
CA GLY A 281 33.05 10.96 4.30
C GLY A 281 32.95 9.87 5.39
N SER A 282 32.68 10.22 6.64
CA SER A 282 32.46 9.24 7.70
C SER A 282 31.17 8.44 7.47
N SER A 283 31.18 7.15 7.80
CA SER A 283 30.00 6.30 7.66
C SER A 283 29.63 5.64 8.99
N VAL A 284 28.32 5.51 9.23
CA VAL A 284 27.78 4.88 10.43
C VAL A 284 26.55 4.03 10.07
N SER A 285 26.43 2.87 10.72
CA SER A 285 25.22 2.05 10.68
C SER A 285 24.08 2.76 11.41
N VAL A 286 22.89 2.80 10.79
CA VAL A 286 21.67 3.35 11.36
C VAL A 286 20.69 2.21 11.55
N PRO A 287 20.44 1.78 12.80
CA PRO A 287 19.42 0.77 13.11
C PRO A 287 18.04 1.20 12.65
N ASN A 288 17.25 0.24 12.18
CA ASN A 288 15.90 0.52 11.77
C ASN A 288 14.97 0.75 12.96
N VAL A 289 14.07 1.71 12.83
CA VAL A 289 12.87 1.77 13.66
C VAL A 289 11.99 0.57 13.32
N ALA A 290 11.51 -0.17 14.31
CA ALA A 290 10.67 -1.34 14.04
C ALA A 290 9.41 -0.96 13.24
N GLY A 291 9.12 -1.70 12.20
CA GLY A 291 7.87 -1.59 11.45
C GLY A 291 6.68 -2.11 12.28
N ASP A 292 5.48 -1.56 12.05
CA ASP A 292 4.31 -2.06 12.76
C ASP A 292 3.00 -1.75 12.02
N TYR A 293 2.51 -2.72 11.24
CA TYR A 293 1.22 -2.58 10.54
C TYR A 293 0.01 -2.46 11.47
N ARG A 294 0.13 -2.86 12.75
CA ARG A 294 -0.94 -2.67 13.74
C ARG A 294 -1.29 -1.21 13.97
N LEU A 295 -0.31 -0.31 13.78
CA LEU A 295 -0.53 1.15 13.92
C LEU A 295 -1.54 1.69 12.89
N PHE A 296 -1.56 1.14 11.67
CA PHE A 296 -2.60 1.46 10.69
C PHE A 296 -3.99 1.10 11.24
N TRP A 297 -4.14 -0.13 11.75
CA TRP A 297 -5.42 -0.64 12.24
C TRP A 297 -5.90 0.09 13.49
N GLN A 298 -4.99 0.41 14.40
CA GLN A 298 -5.30 1.21 15.58
C GLN A 298 -5.76 2.62 15.20
N ALA A 299 -5.08 3.27 14.24
CA ALA A 299 -5.47 4.58 13.74
C ALA A 299 -6.82 4.53 13.02
N LEU A 300 -7.09 3.48 12.22
CA LEU A 300 -8.38 3.28 11.57
C LEU A 300 -9.51 3.09 12.60
N ALA A 301 -9.29 2.26 13.63
CA ALA A 301 -10.26 2.08 14.70
C ALA A 301 -10.57 3.41 15.41
N ALA A 302 -9.54 4.18 15.73
CA ALA A 302 -9.71 5.50 16.33
C ALA A 302 -10.48 6.47 15.43
N ALA A 303 -10.21 6.46 14.13
CA ALA A 303 -10.91 7.30 13.15
C ALA A 303 -12.40 6.94 13.06
N VAL A 304 -12.72 5.65 12.92
CA VAL A 304 -14.13 5.17 12.86
C VAL A 304 -14.90 5.51 14.14
N GLN A 305 -14.22 5.51 15.30
CA GLN A 305 -14.80 5.93 16.57
C GLN A 305 -14.89 7.45 16.75
N GLY A 306 -14.44 8.25 15.78
CA GLY A 306 -14.39 9.71 15.90
C GLY A 306 -13.32 10.23 16.90
N LYS A 307 -12.33 9.41 17.23
CA LYS A 307 -11.26 9.71 18.21
C LYS A 307 -9.91 9.99 17.56
N GLY A 308 -9.82 9.93 16.24
CA GLY A 308 -8.59 10.12 15.48
C GLY A 308 -8.83 10.53 14.04
N VAL A 309 -7.75 10.71 13.29
CA VAL A 309 -7.82 11.04 11.87
C VAL A 309 -7.74 9.77 11.01
N ASN A 310 -8.33 9.79 9.84
CA ASN A 310 -8.23 8.71 8.87
C ASN A 310 -6.74 8.50 8.50
N PRO A 311 -6.17 7.30 8.69
CA PRO A 311 -4.74 7.06 8.46
C PRO A 311 -4.32 7.17 6.98
N VAL A 312 -5.23 6.88 6.07
CA VAL A 312 -4.99 6.95 4.61
C VAL A 312 -6.29 7.39 3.92
N PRO A 313 -6.60 8.69 3.93
CA PRO A 313 -7.85 9.17 3.34
C PRO A 313 -7.90 8.95 1.82
N ALA A 314 -9.12 8.92 1.26
CA ALA A 314 -9.34 8.73 -0.17
C ALA A 314 -8.61 9.77 -1.04
N THR A 315 -8.36 10.97 -0.52
CA THR A 315 -7.58 12.01 -1.19
C THR A 315 -6.13 11.58 -1.46
N ASP A 316 -5.52 10.85 -0.51
CA ASP A 316 -4.17 10.30 -0.70
C ASP A 316 -4.19 9.20 -1.78
N ALA A 317 -5.21 8.35 -1.77
CA ALA A 317 -5.39 7.31 -2.78
C ALA A 317 -5.57 7.90 -4.18
N ILE A 318 -6.36 8.99 -4.31
CA ILE A 318 -6.51 9.73 -5.57
C ILE A 318 -5.17 10.29 -6.04
N ALA A 319 -4.39 10.91 -5.15
CA ALA A 319 -3.07 11.44 -5.50
C ALA A 319 -2.13 10.34 -6.01
N VAL A 320 -2.14 9.16 -5.39
CA VAL A 320 -1.41 7.98 -5.88
C VAL A 320 -1.91 7.57 -7.27
N MET A 321 -3.22 7.46 -7.47
CA MET A 321 -3.81 7.08 -8.75
C MET A 321 -3.49 8.07 -9.88
N GLU A 322 -3.43 9.37 -9.60
CA GLU A 322 -3.04 10.39 -10.58
C GLU A 322 -1.59 10.23 -11.06
N VAL A 323 -0.68 9.87 -10.15
CA VAL A 323 0.72 9.59 -10.50
C VAL A 323 0.82 8.28 -11.31
N LEU A 324 0.06 7.25 -10.93
CA LEU A 324 0.04 5.98 -11.66
C LEU A 324 -0.51 6.14 -13.07
N ASP A 325 -1.61 6.88 -13.25
CA ASP A 325 -2.18 7.20 -14.56
C ASP A 325 -1.21 8.01 -15.42
N ALA A 326 -0.58 9.03 -14.83
CA ALA A 326 0.43 9.82 -15.53
C ALA A 326 1.63 8.96 -15.95
N GLY A 327 2.04 8.00 -15.13
CA GLY A 327 3.10 7.04 -15.47
C GLY A 327 2.74 6.15 -16.66
N LEU A 328 1.51 5.63 -16.73
CA LEU A 328 1.04 4.86 -17.89
C LEU A 328 1.06 5.71 -19.17
N ARG A 329 0.51 6.93 -19.12
CA ARG A 329 0.52 7.86 -20.27
C ARG A 329 1.94 8.26 -20.68
N SER A 330 2.84 8.44 -19.71
CA SER A 330 4.25 8.75 -19.99
C SER A 330 4.95 7.58 -20.70
N ALA A 331 4.73 6.36 -20.25
CA ALA A 331 5.30 5.17 -20.88
C ALA A 331 4.78 4.97 -22.32
N GLU A 332 3.51 5.26 -22.57
CA GLU A 332 2.90 5.17 -23.91
C GLU A 332 3.41 6.26 -24.84
N SER A 333 3.50 7.52 -24.36
CA SER A 333 3.89 8.66 -25.19
C SER A 333 5.41 8.87 -25.27
N HIS A 334 6.19 8.20 -24.42
CA HIS A 334 7.63 8.41 -24.24
C HIS A 334 8.01 9.86 -23.89
N THR A 335 7.11 10.56 -23.18
CA THR A 335 7.30 11.96 -22.78
C THR A 335 6.93 12.17 -21.31
N GLU A 336 7.44 13.25 -20.71
CA GLU A 336 7.00 13.66 -19.37
C GLU A 336 5.52 14.07 -19.39
N VAL A 337 4.75 13.52 -18.46
CA VAL A 337 3.37 13.92 -18.18
C VAL A 337 3.34 14.80 -16.93
N LYS A 338 2.78 16.03 -17.07
CA LYS A 338 2.62 16.96 -15.94
C LYS A 338 1.51 16.49 -14.99
N ILE A 339 1.75 16.64 -13.70
CA ILE A 339 0.75 16.42 -12.64
C ILE A 339 0.12 17.78 -12.31
N SER A 340 -1.22 17.84 -12.32
CA SER A 340 -1.93 19.03 -11.87
C SER A 340 -1.63 19.30 -10.40
N GLN A 341 -1.16 20.49 -10.11
CA GLN A 341 -1.08 20.95 -8.73
C GLN A 341 -2.51 21.31 -8.33
N ALA A 342 -3.09 20.59 -7.39
CA ALA A 342 -4.37 21.01 -6.84
C ALA A 342 -4.21 22.40 -6.24
N GLY A 343 -5.02 23.36 -6.70
CA GLY A 343 -5.07 24.71 -6.17
C GLY A 343 -5.64 24.73 -4.76
#